data_c51c953e31e47db822856670d8b31d66
#
_entry.id   c51c953e31e47db822856670d8b31d66
#
_cell.length_a   1.000
_cell.length_b   1.000
_cell.length_c   1.000
_cell.angle_alpha   90.00
_cell.angle_beta   90.00
_cell.angle_gamma   90.00
#
_symmetry.space_group_name_H-M   'P 1'
#
loop_
_entity.id
_entity.type
_entity.pdbx_description
1 polymer ?
#
loop_
_entity_poly.entity_id
_entity_poly.type
_entity_poly.pdbx_seq_one_letter_code
_entity_poly.pdbx_strand_id
1 'polypeptide(L)'
;MKKILILFVALLALAGCKKTPSVHPEWTYGSVMYEVNIRQFSPEGTFAGVEAQLPRLKDLGVDILWLMPMYEIGTEGRKGTLGSYYAISDYKKVNPEFGTMEDFEHLVAEAHKLGFKVILDWVANQTAPDNVWMTEKPADFYERDSLGNAIYEYDWTDTRSLNYENEDVWWAQDDAMRFWLDKGVDGFRCDAAGEVPVEFWKGILPKMNKDYPDIYLLAEAERDNLADATETFDANYAWELHHLLNSLAQGRKTVADLKDYIARDAARFPKEAFRLTFTSNHDENSWSGTEFEREGDAANACAVLCFTLPGSQPLIYTGQEIGLSRRLEFFEKDPVTDWFPNEYTTFWKHLVNLKHNNPALAAGERGGALAYLDAPDGVIAFSRAVKGNKVIVLANFGVTPEEPAVADEAEGEAVKAEATDNRPAGETGGTPFRNLQGEPVSVHVTLDGTYTEAFTGEKYQKGERDFLLWPGDYVVLTK
;
A
#
# COMPACT_ATOMS: atom_id res chain seq x y z
N MET A 1 42.00 -41.74 -23.68
CA MET A 1 40.81 -41.08 -24.26
C MET A 1 39.57 -41.05 -23.32
N LYS A 2 39.36 -42.04 -22.45
CA LYS A 2 38.18 -42.04 -21.53
C LYS A 2 38.26 -41.00 -20.36
N LYS A 3 39.44 -40.52 -19.97
CA LYS A 3 39.55 -39.51 -18.90
C LYS A 3 39.28 -38.06 -19.32
N ILE A 4 39.39 -37.74 -20.60
CA ILE A 4 39.15 -36.42 -21.17
C ILE A 4 37.65 -36.17 -21.33
N LEU A 5 36.86 -37.22 -21.59
CA LEU A 5 35.41 -37.13 -21.77
C LEU A 5 34.64 -36.83 -20.46
N ILE A 6 35.17 -37.30 -19.34
CA ILE A 6 34.58 -37.05 -18.00
C ILE A 6 34.79 -35.59 -17.56
N LEU A 7 35.90 -34.97 -17.96
CA LEU A 7 36.14 -33.56 -17.64
C LEU A 7 35.26 -32.60 -18.43
N PHE A 8 34.86 -32.95 -19.67
CA PHE A 8 33.97 -32.14 -20.50
C PHE A 8 32.54 -32.19 -20.03
N VAL A 9 32.06 -33.33 -19.49
CA VAL A 9 30.69 -33.46 -18.94
C VAL A 9 30.58 -32.71 -17.59
N ALA A 10 31.64 -32.64 -16.79
CA ALA A 10 31.68 -31.88 -15.53
C ALA A 10 31.68 -30.35 -15.77
N LEU A 11 32.26 -29.86 -16.90
CA LEU A 11 32.24 -28.43 -17.23
C LEU A 11 30.89 -27.97 -17.79
N LEU A 12 30.10 -28.87 -18.42
CA LEU A 12 28.78 -28.56 -18.91
C LEU A 12 27.68 -28.53 -17.80
N ALA A 13 27.95 -29.18 -16.66
CA ALA A 13 27.07 -29.16 -15.50
C ALA A 13 27.22 -27.87 -14.64
N LEU A 14 28.21 -27.04 -14.92
CA LEU A 14 28.47 -25.74 -14.26
C LEU A 14 27.95 -24.54 -15.10
N ALA A 15 27.32 -24.79 -16.25
CA ALA A 15 26.47 -23.82 -16.90
C ALA A 15 25.16 -23.72 -16.11
N GLY A 16 25.26 -23.28 -14.84
CA GLY A 16 24.13 -22.96 -14.01
C GLY A 16 23.23 -21.97 -14.75
N CYS A 17 21.94 -22.21 -14.75
CA CYS A 17 20.94 -21.24 -15.16
C CYS A 17 21.35 -19.87 -14.63
N LYS A 18 21.81 -18.98 -15.49
CA LYS A 18 21.88 -17.55 -15.14
C LYS A 18 20.44 -17.16 -14.86
N LYS A 19 20.09 -17.03 -13.58
CA LYS A 19 18.83 -16.34 -13.21
C LYS A 19 18.87 -15.00 -13.93
N THR A 20 17.84 -14.69 -14.70
CA THR A 20 17.64 -13.34 -15.18
C THR A 20 17.67 -12.46 -13.93
N PRO A 21 18.46 -11.37 -13.90
CA PRO A 21 18.45 -10.48 -12.75
C PRO A 21 17.01 -10.03 -12.48
N SER A 22 16.60 -10.07 -11.23
CA SER A 22 15.32 -9.52 -10.79
C SER A 22 15.34 -8.01 -11.01
N VAL A 23 14.25 -7.43 -11.46
CA VAL A 23 14.13 -5.98 -11.59
C VAL A 23 13.81 -5.33 -10.25
N HIS A 24 13.27 -6.11 -9.30
CA HIS A 24 12.96 -5.68 -7.94
C HIS A 24 13.89 -6.36 -6.93
N PRO A 25 14.10 -5.78 -5.75
CA PRO A 25 14.75 -6.48 -4.65
C PRO A 25 14.05 -7.83 -4.36
N GLU A 26 14.84 -8.89 -4.19
CA GLU A 26 14.30 -10.25 -4.03
C GLU A 26 13.30 -10.40 -2.87
N TRP A 27 13.44 -9.58 -1.82
CA TRP A 27 12.60 -9.62 -0.63
C TRP A 27 11.19 -9.02 -0.84
N THR A 28 10.94 -8.29 -1.93
CA THR A 28 9.68 -7.54 -2.13
C THR A 28 8.51 -8.38 -2.68
N TYR A 29 8.78 -9.45 -3.43
CA TYR A 29 7.75 -10.19 -4.18
C TYR A 29 6.65 -10.85 -3.34
N GLY A 30 6.95 -11.23 -2.13
CA GLY A 30 5.98 -11.83 -1.20
C GLY A 30 5.67 -10.96 0.00
N SER A 31 6.23 -9.76 0.07
CA SER A 31 6.15 -8.92 1.26
C SER A 31 4.77 -8.28 1.47
N VAL A 32 4.47 -8.06 2.73
CA VAL A 32 3.30 -7.32 3.21
C VAL A 32 3.78 -6.06 3.90
N MET A 33 3.20 -4.93 3.55
CA MET A 33 3.53 -3.62 4.10
C MET A 33 2.64 -3.28 5.28
N TYR A 34 3.20 -2.59 6.27
CA TYR A 34 2.47 -2.00 7.38
C TYR A 34 2.79 -0.50 7.46
N GLU A 35 1.77 0.31 7.35
CA GLU A 35 1.89 1.77 7.48
C GLU A 35 1.79 2.18 8.94
N VAL A 36 2.86 2.81 9.42
CA VAL A 36 3.03 3.25 10.81
C VAL A 36 2.76 4.74 10.92
N ASN A 37 1.63 5.10 11.53
CA ASN A 37 1.37 6.47 11.95
C ASN A 37 2.03 6.70 13.32
N ILE A 38 3.26 7.22 13.33
CA ILE A 38 4.09 7.34 14.54
C ILE A 38 3.37 8.13 15.64
N ARG A 39 2.74 9.27 15.28
CA ARG A 39 2.01 10.14 16.21
C ARG A 39 0.91 9.40 16.96
N GLN A 40 0.24 8.46 16.26
CA GLN A 40 -0.93 7.75 16.77
C GLN A 40 -0.60 6.33 17.29
N PHE A 41 0.65 5.87 17.14
CA PHE A 41 1.02 4.47 17.37
C PHE A 41 1.18 4.09 18.83
N SER A 42 1.35 5.07 19.69
CA SER A 42 1.44 4.89 21.15
C SER A 42 0.95 6.12 21.89
N PRO A 43 0.65 6.02 23.19
CA PRO A 43 0.34 7.20 23.99
C PRO A 43 1.41 8.29 23.94
N GLU A 44 2.68 7.89 23.83
CA GLU A 44 3.82 8.80 23.68
C GLU A 44 3.90 9.39 22.27
N GLY A 45 3.52 8.62 21.24
CA GLY A 45 3.62 8.97 19.83
C GLY A 45 5.07 9.20 19.40
N THR A 46 5.98 8.28 19.77
CA THR A 46 7.42 8.41 19.57
C THR A 46 8.04 7.21 18.88
N PHE A 47 9.28 7.34 18.40
CA PHE A 47 10.05 6.22 17.85
C PHE A 47 10.17 5.06 18.85
N ALA A 48 10.41 5.36 20.12
CA ALA A 48 10.44 4.35 21.19
C ALA A 48 9.09 3.64 21.38
N GLY A 49 7.98 4.35 21.17
CA GLY A 49 6.64 3.77 21.20
C GLY A 49 6.41 2.80 20.03
N VAL A 50 6.92 3.11 18.85
CA VAL A 50 6.90 2.19 17.69
C VAL A 50 7.79 0.99 17.95
N GLU A 51 9.01 1.21 18.45
CA GLU A 51 9.98 0.14 18.75
C GLU A 51 9.40 -0.88 19.73
N ALA A 52 8.70 -0.43 20.76
CA ALA A 52 8.05 -1.30 21.73
C ALA A 52 7.02 -2.25 21.09
N GLN A 53 6.47 -1.91 19.92
CA GLN A 53 5.49 -2.72 19.19
C GLN A 53 6.11 -3.61 18.11
N LEU A 54 7.41 -3.51 17.82
CA LEU A 54 8.06 -4.35 16.80
C LEU A 54 7.85 -5.86 17.02
N PRO A 55 7.92 -6.41 18.25
CA PRO A 55 7.64 -7.83 18.47
C PRO A 55 6.21 -8.23 18.07
N ARG A 56 5.22 -7.35 18.31
CA ARG A 56 3.82 -7.58 17.91
C ARG A 56 3.66 -7.56 16.39
N LEU A 57 4.28 -6.59 15.70
CA LEU A 57 4.29 -6.52 14.24
C LEU A 57 5.02 -7.72 13.62
N LYS A 58 6.08 -8.22 14.27
CA LYS A 58 6.76 -9.45 13.84
C LYS A 58 5.87 -10.67 13.99
N ASP A 59 5.09 -10.74 15.05
CA ASP A 59 4.11 -11.81 15.29
C ASP A 59 2.91 -11.72 14.32
N LEU A 60 2.54 -10.52 13.88
CA LEU A 60 1.58 -10.30 12.78
C LEU A 60 2.14 -10.83 11.46
N GLY A 61 3.46 -10.74 11.27
CA GLY A 61 4.20 -11.29 10.14
C GLY A 61 4.48 -10.31 9.01
N VAL A 62 4.21 -9.00 9.18
CA VAL A 62 4.52 -7.98 8.17
C VAL A 62 6.03 -7.87 7.93
N ASP A 63 6.41 -7.39 6.76
CA ASP A 63 7.80 -7.37 6.28
C ASP A 63 8.36 -5.96 6.17
N ILE A 64 7.54 -5.02 5.71
CA ILE A 64 7.92 -3.64 5.45
C ILE A 64 7.20 -2.73 6.43
N LEU A 65 7.95 -1.90 7.14
CA LEU A 65 7.41 -0.81 7.93
C LEU A 65 7.54 0.48 7.11
N TRP A 66 6.43 1.01 6.64
CA TRP A 66 6.37 2.34 6.05
C TRP A 66 6.09 3.34 7.17
N LEU A 67 7.08 4.14 7.54
CA LEU A 67 6.90 5.23 8.49
C LEU A 67 6.32 6.45 7.76
N MET A 68 5.14 6.91 8.19
CA MET A 68 4.59 8.19 7.73
C MET A 68 5.62 9.32 7.97
N PRO A 69 5.47 10.50 7.32
CA PRO A 69 6.52 11.51 7.37
C PRO A 69 6.92 11.83 8.82
N MET A 70 8.20 11.64 9.10
CA MET A 70 8.74 11.75 10.46
C MET A 70 9.68 12.96 10.61
N TYR A 71 9.69 13.84 9.62
CA TYR A 71 10.53 15.03 9.55
C TYR A 71 9.99 16.16 10.40
N GLU A 72 10.85 17.15 10.68
CA GLU A 72 10.44 18.37 11.38
C GLU A 72 9.32 19.09 10.59
N ILE A 73 8.22 19.43 11.29
CA ILE A 73 7.03 20.05 10.71
C ILE A 73 7.12 21.58 10.83
N GLY A 74 6.76 22.30 9.77
CA GLY A 74 6.68 23.75 9.77
C GLY A 74 5.73 24.34 10.80
N THR A 75 5.95 25.58 11.17
CA THR A 75 5.13 26.33 12.15
C THR A 75 4.31 27.42 11.48
N GLU A 76 4.77 27.95 10.34
CA GLU A 76 4.06 28.98 9.60
C GLU A 76 2.85 28.39 8.88
N GLY A 77 1.67 28.93 9.15
CA GLY A 77 0.41 28.48 8.55
C GLY A 77 -0.05 27.09 9.02
N ARG A 78 0.53 26.56 10.09
CA ARG A 78 0.27 25.22 10.63
C ARG A 78 -1.22 24.97 10.83
N LYS A 79 -1.74 23.87 10.31
CA LYS A 79 -3.11 23.39 10.55
C LYS A 79 -3.17 22.59 11.85
N GLY A 80 -4.22 22.79 12.66
CA GLY A 80 -4.34 22.15 13.97
C GLY A 80 -3.23 22.55 14.94
N THR A 81 -3.06 21.81 16.03
CA THR A 81 -2.01 22.10 17.01
C THR A 81 -0.65 21.50 16.64
N LEU A 82 -0.64 20.32 16.02
CA LEU A 82 0.59 19.58 15.71
C LEU A 82 1.01 19.68 14.24
N GLY A 83 0.13 20.16 13.36
CA GLY A 83 0.39 20.35 11.95
C GLY A 83 0.33 19.09 11.10
N SER A 84 0.40 19.30 9.79
CA SER A 84 0.47 18.24 8.80
C SER A 84 1.84 17.58 8.80
N TYR A 85 1.89 16.25 8.77
CA TYR A 85 3.11 15.47 8.52
C TYR A 85 3.79 15.86 7.21
N TYR A 86 3.00 16.33 6.22
CA TYR A 86 3.42 16.65 4.86
C TYR A 86 3.86 18.10 4.68
N ALA A 87 3.85 18.92 5.75
CA ALA A 87 4.39 20.28 5.76
C ALA A 87 5.79 20.29 6.40
N ILE A 88 6.79 19.84 5.63
CA ILE A 88 8.16 19.60 6.12
C ILE A 88 8.95 20.91 6.19
N SER A 89 9.55 21.21 7.34
CA SER A 89 10.45 22.36 7.54
C SER A 89 11.93 22.04 7.30
N ASP A 90 12.36 20.80 7.52
CA ASP A 90 13.72 20.34 7.25
C ASP A 90 13.74 18.84 6.92
N TYR A 91 14.15 18.49 5.69
CA TYR A 91 14.19 17.10 5.24
C TYR A 91 15.25 16.23 5.94
N LYS A 92 16.22 16.83 6.60
CA LYS A 92 17.33 16.09 7.24
C LYS A 92 17.22 16.06 8.78
N LYS A 93 16.10 16.51 9.32
CA LYS A 93 15.80 16.46 10.76
C LYS A 93 14.56 15.61 11.03
N VAL A 94 14.60 14.90 12.14
CA VAL A 94 13.43 14.22 12.69
C VAL A 94 12.53 15.22 13.40
N ASN A 95 11.22 14.95 13.42
CA ASN A 95 10.27 15.71 14.25
C ASN A 95 10.63 15.51 15.74
N PRO A 96 10.91 16.58 16.48
CA PRO A 96 11.26 16.48 17.90
C PRO A 96 10.14 15.89 18.77
N GLU A 97 8.88 15.87 18.29
CA GLU A 97 7.78 15.18 18.98
C GLU A 97 7.97 13.65 18.97
N PHE A 98 8.67 13.09 17.99
CA PHE A 98 8.87 11.65 17.84
C PHE A 98 10.14 11.15 18.54
N GLY A 99 11.07 12.05 18.85
CA GLY A 99 12.34 11.73 19.49
C GLY A 99 13.53 12.41 18.82
N THR A 100 14.71 11.83 19.02
CA THR A 100 15.97 12.32 18.44
C THR A 100 16.36 11.52 17.21
N MET A 101 17.41 11.97 16.50
CA MET A 101 18.01 11.21 15.41
C MET A 101 18.55 9.85 15.87
N GLU A 102 19.12 9.81 17.07
CA GLU A 102 19.64 8.59 17.69
C GLU A 102 18.49 7.60 17.97
N ASP A 103 17.33 8.08 18.41
CA ASP A 103 16.14 7.24 18.63
C ASP A 103 15.63 6.65 17.30
N PHE A 104 15.64 7.43 16.24
CA PHE A 104 15.28 6.96 14.89
C PHE A 104 16.27 5.88 14.40
N GLU A 105 17.58 6.15 14.46
CA GLU A 105 18.60 5.18 14.04
C GLU A 105 18.52 3.88 14.87
N HIS A 106 18.17 3.99 16.16
CA HIS A 106 17.96 2.84 17.03
C HIS A 106 16.72 2.03 16.60
N LEU A 107 15.58 2.69 16.32
CA LEU A 107 14.37 2.03 15.80
C LEU A 107 14.67 1.26 14.51
N VAL A 108 15.37 1.87 13.53
CA VAL A 108 15.74 1.21 12.27
C VAL A 108 16.61 -0.02 12.53
N ALA A 109 17.60 0.11 13.41
CA ALA A 109 18.48 -1.01 13.76
C ALA A 109 17.74 -2.17 14.45
N GLU A 110 16.81 -1.88 15.37
CA GLU A 110 16.00 -2.91 16.04
C GLU A 110 14.99 -3.55 15.06
N ALA A 111 14.40 -2.78 14.16
CA ALA A 111 13.55 -3.30 13.10
C ALA A 111 14.33 -4.29 12.20
N HIS A 112 15.53 -3.92 11.76
CA HIS A 112 16.39 -4.80 10.96
C HIS A 112 16.81 -6.08 11.69
N LYS A 113 17.10 -6.03 13.00
CA LYS A 113 17.39 -7.24 13.80
C LYS A 113 16.23 -8.24 13.81
N LEU A 114 15.01 -7.74 13.73
CA LEU A 114 13.80 -8.57 13.63
C LEU A 114 13.47 -8.97 12.17
N GLY A 115 14.24 -8.49 11.20
CA GLY A 115 14.12 -8.81 9.78
C GLY A 115 13.10 -7.96 9.03
N PHE A 116 12.66 -6.83 9.59
CA PHE A 116 11.87 -5.84 8.86
C PHE A 116 12.72 -5.06 7.87
N LYS A 117 12.06 -4.54 6.86
CA LYS A 117 12.53 -3.45 6.02
C LYS A 117 11.84 -2.17 6.46
N VAL A 118 12.54 -1.04 6.44
CA VAL A 118 12.00 0.26 6.84
C VAL A 118 12.08 1.21 5.67
N ILE A 119 10.91 1.73 5.23
CA ILE A 119 10.84 2.77 4.22
C ILE A 119 10.25 4.06 4.81
N LEU A 120 10.66 5.19 4.27
CA LEU A 120 10.17 6.49 4.71
C LEU A 120 9.18 7.07 3.71
N ASP A 121 8.22 7.81 4.22
CA ASP A 121 7.37 8.65 3.39
C ASP A 121 8.18 9.87 2.91
N TRP A 122 8.22 10.10 1.60
CA TRP A 122 8.99 11.16 0.99
C TRP A 122 8.11 12.17 0.29
N VAL A 123 8.09 13.39 0.80
CA VAL A 123 7.25 14.48 0.27
C VAL A 123 8.05 15.28 -0.74
N ALA A 124 7.92 14.94 -2.02
CA ALA A 124 8.69 15.59 -3.09
C ALA A 124 8.01 16.82 -3.68
N ASN A 125 6.67 16.91 -3.61
CA ASN A 125 5.93 17.97 -4.31
C ASN A 125 6.04 19.35 -3.66
N GLN A 126 6.11 19.40 -2.32
CA GLN A 126 6.02 20.65 -1.56
C GLN A 126 6.84 20.61 -0.26
N THR A 127 6.98 21.78 0.35
CA THR A 127 7.54 21.95 1.71
C THR A 127 6.65 22.86 2.55
N ALA A 128 6.93 22.98 3.85
CA ALA A 128 6.33 24.04 4.68
C ALA A 128 6.77 25.44 4.22
N PRO A 129 5.99 26.51 4.51
CA PRO A 129 6.35 27.89 4.18
C PRO A 129 7.63 28.37 4.85
N ASP A 130 7.96 27.82 6.02
CA ASP A 130 9.15 28.12 6.81
C ASP A 130 10.24 27.05 6.69
N ASN A 131 10.23 26.26 5.59
CA ASN A 131 11.30 25.32 5.29
C ASN A 131 12.64 26.03 5.13
N VAL A 132 13.72 25.40 5.56
CA VAL A 132 15.08 25.96 5.50
C VAL A 132 15.47 26.38 4.08
N TRP A 133 14.98 25.71 3.06
CA TRP A 133 15.23 26.05 1.65
C TRP A 133 14.60 27.38 1.22
N MET A 134 13.55 27.87 1.90
CA MET A 134 12.95 29.18 1.62
C MET A 134 13.96 30.35 1.83
N THR A 135 14.93 30.15 2.71
CA THR A 135 15.96 31.18 3.03
C THR A 135 17.34 30.81 2.47
N GLU A 136 17.66 29.54 2.35
CA GLU A 136 18.97 29.05 1.93
C GLU A 136 19.11 28.91 0.42
N LYS A 137 18.00 28.80 -0.32
CA LYS A 137 17.97 28.58 -1.77
C LYS A 137 17.47 29.80 -2.52
N PRO A 138 17.78 29.92 -3.83
CA PRO A 138 17.25 30.99 -4.67
C PRO A 138 15.72 31.02 -4.71
N ALA A 139 15.16 32.19 -5.04
CA ALA A 139 13.72 32.40 -5.05
C ALA A 139 12.97 31.49 -6.05
N ASP A 140 13.61 31.12 -7.16
CA ASP A 140 13.10 30.20 -8.19
C ASP A 140 13.18 28.72 -7.82
N PHE A 141 13.59 28.41 -6.59
CA PHE A 141 13.48 27.07 -6.03
C PHE A 141 12.03 26.63 -5.77
N TYR A 142 11.15 27.63 -5.65
CA TYR A 142 9.72 27.46 -5.45
C TYR A 142 8.93 28.06 -6.61
N GLU A 143 7.81 27.45 -6.93
CA GLU A 143 6.84 28.04 -7.84
C GLU A 143 6.28 29.35 -7.27
N ARG A 144 6.06 30.35 -8.15
CA ARG A 144 5.64 31.68 -7.72
C ARG A 144 4.55 32.25 -8.60
N ASP A 145 3.67 33.04 -7.99
CA ASP A 145 2.69 33.85 -8.69
C ASP A 145 3.33 35.07 -9.40
N SER A 146 2.52 35.80 -10.14
CA SER A 146 2.96 37.01 -10.86
C SER A 146 3.45 38.16 -9.93
N LEU A 147 3.17 38.06 -8.63
CA LEU A 147 3.62 39.04 -7.62
C LEU A 147 4.88 38.56 -6.91
N GLY A 148 5.36 37.35 -7.22
CA GLY A 148 6.57 36.77 -6.64
C GLY A 148 6.34 36.01 -5.32
N ASN A 149 5.08 35.76 -4.92
CA ASN A 149 4.79 34.95 -3.74
C ASN A 149 4.91 33.47 -4.11
N ALA A 150 5.51 32.64 -3.22
CA ALA A 150 5.52 31.20 -3.36
C ALA A 150 4.07 30.67 -3.25
N ILE A 151 3.67 29.81 -4.20
CA ILE A 151 2.32 29.28 -4.29
C ILE A 151 2.19 27.93 -3.60
N TYR A 152 0.96 27.52 -3.36
CA TYR A 152 0.57 26.18 -2.87
C TYR A 152 -0.54 25.63 -3.76
N GLU A 153 -0.74 24.34 -3.73
CA GLU A 153 -1.78 23.67 -4.48
C GLU A 153 -3.01 23.38 -3.59
N TYR A 154 -4.14 23.22 -4.23
CA TYR A 154 -5.41 22.87 -3.57
C TYR A 154 -5.70 23.78 -2.36
N ASP A 155 -6.11 23.19 -1.24
CA ASP A 155 -6.32 23.84 0.05
C ASP A 155 -5.13 23.67 1.02
N TRP A 156 -3.96 23.26 0.53
CA TRP A 156 -2.75 23.00 1.34
C TRP A 156 -2.02 24.28 1.69
N THR A 157 -2.73 25.18 2.38
CA THR A 157 -2.25 26.54 2.71
C THR A 157 -0.98 26.55 3.56
N ASP A 158 -0.69 25.46 4.24
CA ASP A 158 0.49 25.19 5.06
C ASP A 158 1.67 24.60 4.29
N THR A 159 1.61 24.64 2.96
CA THR A 159 2.68 24.16 2.07
C THR A 159 3.10 25.18 1.04
N ARG A 160 4.22 24.91 0.30
CA ARG A 160 4.69 25.68 -0.86
C ARG A 160 5.25 24.70 -1.89
N SER A 161 4.81 24.85 -3.14
CA SER A 161 5.18 23.99 -4.26
C SER A 161 6.63 24.22 -4.69
N LEU A 162 7.38 23.13 -4.88
CA LEU A 162 8.75 23.18 -5.41
C LEU A 162 8.74 23.36 -6.93
N ASN A 163 9.70 24.11 -7.44
CA ASN A 163 9.82 24.37 -8.88
C ASN A 163 10.77 23.39 -9.55
N TYR A 164 10.25 22.36 -10.16
CA TYR A 164 11.03 21.32 -10.85
C TYR A 164 11.61 21.75 -12.21
N GLU A 165 11.33 22.95 -12.72
CA GLU A 165 12.08 23.57 -13.83
C GLU A 165 13.51 23.94 -13.39
N ASN A 166 13.73 24.14 -12.09
CA ASN A 166 15.05 24.36 -11.51
C ASN A 166 15.68 23.02 -11.10
N GLU A 167 16.71 22.58 -11.83
CA GLU A 167 17.41 21.31 -11.53
C GLU A 167 18.11 21.28 -10.15
N ASP A 168 18.36 22.43 -9.51
CA ASP A 168 18.91 22.46 -8.16
C ASP A 168 17.93 21.85 -7.12
N VAL A 169 16.61 21.87 -7.41
CA VAL A 169 15.59 21.16 -6.64
C VAL A 169 15.85 19.64 -6.71
N TRP A 170 16.15 19.12 -7.90
CA TRP A 170 16.41 17.69 -8.11
C TRP A 170 17.58 17.20 -7.25
N TRP A 171 18.66 17.96 -7.26
CA TRP A 171 19.88 17.60 -6.51
C TRP A 171 19.69 17.76 -5.00
N ALA A 172 18.90 18.75 -4.56
CA ALA A 172 18.58 18.90 -3.14
C ALA A 172 17.70 17.76 -2.63
N GLN A 173 16.75 17.30 -3.43
CA GLN A 173 15.91 16.14 -3.14
C GLN A 173 16.77 14.85 -3.10
N ASP A 174 17.59 14.58 -4.13
CA ASP A 174 18.47 13.41 -4.18
C ASP A 174 19.43 13.36 -2.98
N ASP A 175 20.04 14.49 -2.64
CA ASP A 175 20.95 14.60 -1.49
C ASP A 175 20.25 14.34 -0.16
N ALA A 176 19.01 14.80 -0.01
CA ALA A 176 18.23 14.56 1.19
C ALA A 176 17.75 13.10 1.28
N MET A 177 17.33 12.47 0.16
CA MET A 177 17.00 11.04 0.15
C MET A 177 18.21 10.17 0.49
N ARG A 178 19.38 10.45 -0.11
CA ARG A 178 20.65 9.72 0.18
C ARG A 178 21.08 9.83 1.63
N PHE A 179 20.85 11.00 2.27
CA PHE A 179 21.11 11.16 3.70
C PHE A 179 20.38 10.11 4.55
N TRP A 180 19.15 9.74 4.22
CA TRP A 180 18.39 8.72 4.94
C TRP A 180 18.80 7.30 4.54
N LEU A 181 19.14 7.06 3.27
CA LEU A 181 19.69 5.77 2.84
C LEU A 181 21.02 5.47 3.55
N ASP A 182 21.87 6.47 3.76
CA ASP A 182 23.13 6.33 4.53
C ASP A 182 22.87 6.04 6.01
N LYS A 183 21.68 6.35 6.53
CA LYS A 183 21.21 5.96 7.88
C LYS A 183 20.55 4.59 7.94
N GLY A 184 20.50 3.89 6.80
CA GLY A 184 20.11 2.49 6.73
C GLY A 184 18.63 2.24 6.38
N VAL A 185 17.86 3.23 5.95
CA VAL A 185 16.51 2.96 5.45
C VAL A 185 16.55 2.17 4.14
N ASP A 186 15.52 1.37 3.88
CA ASP A 186 15.47 0.44 2.76
C ASP A 186 14.70 0.99 1.56
N GLY A 187 14.28 2.25 1.58
CA GLY A 187 13.60 2.89 0.46
C GLY A 187 12.60 3.95 0.85
N PHE A 188 11.70 4.26 -0.08
CA PHE A 188 10.75 5.36 0.09
C PHE A 188 9.37 5.05 -0.48
N ARG A 189 8.33 5.56 0.16
CA ARG A 189 7.03 5.85 -0.44
C ARG A 189 7.03 7.34 -0.81
N CYS A 190 6.88 7.66 -2.07
CA CYS A 190 6.91 9.04 -2.53
C CYS A 190 5.50 9.59 -2.65
N ASP A 191 5.21 10.57 -1.78
CA ASP A 191 3.96 11.33 -1.69
C ASP A 191 3.69 12.10 -2.98
N ALA A 192 2.42 12.10 -3.43
CA ALA A 192 1.97 12.81 -4.62
C ALA A 192 2.92 12.67 -5.83
N ALA A 193 3.53 11.47 -6.00
CA ALA A 193 4.57 11.24 -7.02
C ALA A 193 4.08 11.52 -8.44
N GLY A 194 2.77 11.44 -8.66
CA GLY A 194 2.14 11.77 -9.92
C GLY A 194 2.10 13.28 -10.23
N GLU A 195 2.20 14.14 -9.25
CA GLU A 195 2.23 15.61 -9.43
C GLU A 195 3.64 16.11 -9.73
N VAL A 196 4.66 15.33 -9.38
CA VAL A 196 6.06 15.62 -9.68
C VAL A 196 6.42 15.18 -11.11
N PRO A 197 7.16 15.98 -11.91
CA PRO A 197 7.53 15.60 -13.26
C PRO A 197 8.27 14.26 -13.34
N VAL A 198 7.86 13.39 -14.27
CA VAL A 198 8.46 12.05 -14.44
C VAL A 198 9.96 12.12 -14.77
N GLU A 199 10.39 13.20 -15.43
CA GLU A 199 11.80 13.46 -15.78
C GLU A 199 12.68 13.57 -14.54
N PHE A 200 12.17 14.14 -13.45
CA PHE A 200 12.86 14.18 -12.17
C PHE A 200 13.12 12.76 -11.66
N TRP A 201 12.07 11.94 -11.56
CA TRP A 201 12.20 10.56 -11.10
C TRP A 201 13.19 9.76 -11.96
N LYS A 202 13.07 9.84 -13.29
CA LYS A 202 14.01 9.23 -14.23
C LYS A 202 15.43 9.78 -14.12
N GLY A 203 15.57 11.02 -13.69
CA GLY A 203 16.86 11.68 -13.51
C GLY A 203 17.64 11.20 -12.29
N ILE A 204 16.96 10.87 -11.20
CA ILE A 204 17.59 10.54 -9.91
C ILE A 204 17.51 9.04 -9.55
N LEU A 205 16.34 8.38 -9.72
CA LEU A 205 16.11 7.04 -9.18
C LEU A 205 17.03 5.95 -9.79
N PRO A 206 17.34 5.91 -11.11
CA PRO A 206 18.28 4.93 -11.63
C PRO A 206 19.68 5.05 -11.07
N LYS A 207 20.12 6.28 -10.73
CA LYS A 207 21.41 6.51 -10.10
C LYS A 207 21.41 6.05 -8.65
N MET A 208 20.30 6.33 -7.95
CA MET A 208 20.08 5.90 -6.57
C MET A 208 20.04 4.37 -6.48
N ASN A 209 19.28 3.68 -7.34
CA ASN A 209 19.22 2.22 -7.42
C ASN A 209 20.59 1.57 -7.71
N LYS A 210 21.42 2.24 -8.50
CA LYS A 210 22.79 1.76 -8.76
C LYS A 210 23.66 1.83 -7.53
N ASP A 211 23.56 2.87 -6.73
CA ASP A 211 24.37 3.09 -5.54
C ASP A 211 23.82 2.30 -4.34
N TYR A 212 22.50 2.09 -4.28
CA TYR A 212 21.77 1.33 -3.23
C TYR A 212 20.87 0.26 -3.89
N PRO A 213 21.43 -0.87 -4.35
CA PRO A 213 20.73 -1.80 -5.25
C PRO A 213 19.58 -2.58 -4.63
N ASP A 214 19.40 -2.54 -3.32
CA ASP A 214 18.35 -3.26 -2.59
C ASP A 214 17.24 -2.33 -2.06
N ILE A 215 17.20 -1.07 -2.50
CA ILE A 215 16.13 -0.15 -2.09
C ILE A 215 14.82 -0.46 -2.79
N TYR A 216 13.73 -0.11 -2.14
CA TYR A 216 12.37 -0.24 -2.65
C TYR A 216 11.72 1.13 -2.79
N LEU A 217 11.07 1.36 -3.93
CA LEU A 217 10.50 2.63 -4.31
C LEU A 217 9.00 2.47 -4.65
N LEU A 218 8.15 3.14 -3.88
CA LEU A 218 6.70 3.15 -4.04
C LEU A 218 6.23 4.55 -4.42
N ALA A 219 5.52 4.66 -5.55
CA ALA A 219 4.87 5.91 -5.95
C ALA A 219 3.43 5.99 -5.43
N GLU A 220 3.09 7.05 -4.74
CA GLU A 220 1.69 7.44 -4.63
C GLU A 220 1.24 8.07 -5.96
N ALA A 221 0.90 7.20 -6.86
CA ALA A 221 0.42 7.51 -8.20
C ALA A 221 -0.19 6.26 -8.80
N GLU A 222 -1.09 6.43 -9.74
CA GLU A 222 -1.61 5.36 -10.57
C GLU A 222 -1.34 5.68 -12.04
N ARG A 223 -0.04 5.72 -12.39
CA ARG A 223 0.45 6.12 -13.72
C ARG A 223 1.40 5.07 -14.28
N ASP A 224 1.13 4.61 -15.51
CA ASP A 224 1.95 3.61 -16.21
C ASP A 224 3.37 4.09 -16.50
N ASN A 225 3.58 5.39 -16.74
CA ASN A 225 4.91 5.99 -16.93
C ASN A 225 5.76 6.07 -15.64
N LEU A 226 5.19 5.74 -14.49
CA LEU A 226 5.87 5.62 -13.20
C LEU A 226 6.00 4.16 -12.71
N ALA A 227 5.66 3.18 -13.56
CA ALA A 227 5.63 1.76 -13.19
C ALA A 227 6.76 0.93 -13.80
N ASP A 228 7.83 1.56 -14.26
CA ASP A 228 9.03 0.89 -14.75
C ASP A 228 10.12 0.90 -13.67
N ALA A 229 10.29 -0.22 -12.98
CA ALA A 229 11.24 -0.36 -11.88
C ALA A 229 12.72 -0.14 -12.29
N THR A 230 13.02 -0.16 -13.59
CA THR A 230 14.38 0.13 -14.09
C THR A 230 14.64 1.62 -14.27
N GLU A 231 13.60 2.41 -14.42
CA GLU A 231 13.67 3.85 -14.68
C GLU A 231 13.00 4.70 -13.57
N THR A 232 11.99 4.16 -12.87
CA THR A 232 11.18 4.89 -11.90
C THR A 232 10.92 4.06 -10.63
N PHE A 233 9.70 3.52 -10.42
CA PHE A 233 9.26 2.92 -9.17
C PHE A 233 9.01 1.41 -9.29
N ASP A 234 9.23 0.69 -8.20
CA ASP A 234 8.88 -0.72 -8.07
C ASP A 234 7.37 -0.92 -8.03
N ALA A 235 6.66 -0.03 -7.36
CA ALA A 235 5.23 -0.14 -7.13
C ALA A 235 4.50 1.19 -7.35
N ASN A 236 3.23 1.06 -7.74
CA ASN A 236 2.25 2.15 -7.83
C ASN A 236 1.01 1.79 -7.01
N TYR A 237 0.33 2.80 -6.48
CA TYR A 237 -0.97 2.62 -5.84
C TYR A 237 -2.00 2.04 -6.82
N ALA A 238 -2.93 1.26 -6.30
CA ALA A 238 -4.12 0.78 -7.00
C ALA A 238 -5.36 1.55 -6.50
N TRP A 239 -5.37 2.86 -6.70
CA TRP A 239 -6.46 3.75 -6.27
C TRP A 239 -7.79 3.38 -6.91
N GLU A 240 -7.79 3.10 -8.23
CA GLU A 240 -9.00 2.66 -8.93
C GLU A 240 -9.57 1.38 -8.32
N LEU A 241 -8.71 0.41 -7.95
CA LEU A 241 -9.16 -0.80 -7.25
C LEU A 241 -9.78 -0.48 -5.89
N HIS A 242 -9.12 0.38 -5.10
CA HIS A 242 -9.61 0.78 -3.79
C HIS A 242 -11.02 1.40 -3.88
N HIS A 243 -11.21 2.38 -4.76
CA HIS A 243 -12.53 3.00 -4.95
C HIS A 243 -13.57 2.02 -5.52
N LEU A 244 -13.14 1.11 -6.38
CA LEU A 244 -14.00 0.07 -6.93
C LEU A 244 -14.45 -0.93 -5.86
N LEU A 245 -13.55 -1.36 -4.96
CA LEU A 245 -13.91 -2.26 -3.85
C LEU A 245 -14.90 -1.59 -2.89
N ASN A 246 -14.69 -0.32 -2.53
CA ASN A 246 -15.66 0.46 -1.77
C ASN A 246 -17.03 0.51 -2.48
N SER A 247 -17.03 0.78 -3.79
CA SER A 247 -18.27 0.88 -4.58
C SER A 247 -18.96 -0.48 -4.73
N LEU A 248 -18.21 -1.55 -4.87
CA LEU A 248 -18.70 -2.93 -4.94
C LEU A 248 -19.35 -3.34 -3.61
N ALA A 249 -18.67 -3.09 -2.48
CA ALA A 249 -19.20 -3.34 -1.14
C ALA A 249 -20.49 -2.57 -0.85
N GLN A 250 -20.62 -1.39 -1.44
CA GLN A 250 -21.82 -0.54 -1.32
C GLN A 250 -22.93 -0.86 -2.36
N GLY A 251 -22.72 -1.85 -3.23
CA GLY A 251 -23.66 -2.23 -4.26
C GLY A 251 -23.83 -1.20 -5.38
N ARG A 252 -22.91 -0.25 -5.54
CA ARG A 252 -22.88 0.74 -6.62
C ARG A 252 -22.19 0.26 -7.89
N LYS A 253 -21.33 -0.72 -7.75
CA LYS A 253 -20.63 -1.42 -8.84
C LYS A 253 -20.85 -2.93 -8.71
N THR A 254 -20.48 -3.67 -9.73
CA THR A 254 -20.74 -5.10 -9.86
C THR A 254 -19.43 -5.91 -9.96
N VAL A 255 -19.52 -7.22 -9.81
CA VAL A 255 -18.37 -8.12 -10.08
C VAL A 255 -17.93 -8.05 -11.55
N ALA A 256 -18.80 -7.68 -12.46
CA ALA A 256 -18.43 -7.45 -13.87
C ALA A 256 -17.48 -6.23 -13.99
N ASP A 257 -17.78 -5.11 -13.28
CA ASP A 257 -16.89 -3.94 -13.24
C ASP A 257 -15.51 -4.29 -12.67
N LEU A 258 -15.46 -5.17 -11.63
CA LEU A 258 -14.19 -5.65 -11.08
C LEU A 258 -13.40 -6.49 -12.08
N LYS A 259 -14.07 -7.37 -12.84
CA LYS A 259 -13.42 -8.17 -13.90
C LYS A 259 -12.87 -7.27 -15.01
N ASP A 260 -13.61 -6.26 -15.41
CA ASP A 260 -13.20 -5.26 -16.41
C ASP A 260 -11.99 -4.44 -15.91
N TYR A 261 -12.00 -4.01 -14.64
CA TYR A 261 -10.85 -3.36 -14.03
C TYR A 261 -9.60 -4.25 -14.09
N ILE A 262 -9.69 -5.51 -13.64
CA ILE A 262 -8.56 -6.45 -13.64
C ILE A 262 -7.98 -6.61 -15.05
N ALA A 263 -8.84 -6.66 -16.08
CA ALA A 263 -8.40 -6.77 -17.46
C ALA A 263 -7.70 -5.49 -17.96
N ARG A 264 -8.23 -4.32 -17.62
CA ARG A 264 -7.65 -3.00 -17.98
C ARG A 264 -6.33 -2.75 -17.26
N ASP A 265 -6.26 -3.02 -15.96
CA ASP A 265 -5.05 -2.88 -15.16
C ASP A 265 -3.91 -3.76 -15.72
N ALA A 266 -4.20 -5.03 -16.01
CA ALA A 266 -3.24 -5.95 -16.60
C ALA A 266 -2.79 -5.56 -18.02
N ALA A 267 -3.60 -4.81 -18.77
CA ALA A 267 -3.24 -4.29 -20.08
C ALA A 267 -2.45 -2.98 -20.02
N ARG A 268 -2.66 -2.18 -18.96
CA ARG A 268 -2.08 -0.85 -18.77
C ARG A 268 -0.68 -0.93 -18.15
N PHE A 269 -0.49 -1.75 -17.12
CA PHE A 269 0.75 -1.81 -16.37
C PHE A 269 1.67 -2.95 -16.85
N PRO A 270 3.01 -2.77 -16.79
CA PRO A 270 3.96 -3.84 -17.01
C PRO A 270 3.70 -5.03 -16.07
N LYS A 271 3.99 -6.26 -16.52
CA LYS A 271 3.77 -7.47 -15.72
C LYS A 271 4.60 -7.51 -14.43
N GLU A 272 5.75 -6.91 -14.46
CA GLU A 272 6.66 -6.78 -13.34
C GLU A 272 6.18 -5.74 -12.32
N ALA A 273 5.37 -4.75 -12.70
CA ALA A 273 4.90 -3.70 -11.81
C ALA A 273 4.14 -4.26 -10.60
N PHE A 274 4.46 -3.76 -9.41
CA PHE A 274 3.68 -4.03 -8.21
C PHE A 274 2.56 -3.01 -8.07
N ARG A 275 1.45 -3.47 -7.51
CA ARG A 275 0.26 -2.66 -7.24
C ARG A 275 0.04 -2.63 -5.73
N LEU A 276 0.23 -1.48 -5.08
CA LEU A 276 -0.13 -1.33 -3.66
C LEU A 276 -1.64 -1.42 -3.53
N THR A 277 -2.11 -2.46 -2.86
CA THR A 277 -3.52 -2.76 -2.67
C THR A 277 -3.88 -2.65 -1.19
N PHE A 278 -4.99 -1.98 -0.88
CA PHE A 278 -5.36 -1.66 0.49
C PHE A 278 -6.86 -1.44 0.63
N THR A 279 -7.37 -1.66 1.83
CA THR A 279 -8.72 -1.29 2.25
C THR A 279 -8.72 0.01 3.05
N SER A 280 -7.57 0.39 3.64
CA SER A 280 -7.40 1.66 4.35
C SER A 280 -5.95 2.14 4.31
N ASN A 281 -5.73 3.43 4.52
CA ASN A 281 -4.47 4.12 4.76
C ASN A 281 -4.74 5.35 5.65
N HIS A 282 -3.72 6.18 5.89
CA HIS A 282 -3.86 7.38 6.72
C HIS A 282 -4.88 8.39 6.17
N ASP A 283 -4.97 8.55 4.86
CA ASP A 283 -5.94 9.46 4.22
C ASP A 283 -7.35 8.90 4.31
N GLU A 284 -7.55 7.68 3.85
CA GLU A 284 -8.86 7.05 3.84
C GLU A 284 -9.45 6.97 5.25
N ASN A 285 -8.65 6.55 6.24
CA ASN A 285 -9.12 6.47 7.62
C ASN A 285 -9.52 7.84 8.16
N SER A 286 -8.70 8.87 7.96
CA SER A 286 -8.95 10.19 8.53
C SER A 286 -10.07 10.95 7.80
N TRP A 287 -10.13 10.87 6.46
CA TRP A 287 -11.00 11.73 5.66
C TRP A 287 -12.24 11.01 5.12
N SER A 288 -12.12 9.75 4.68
CA SER A 288 -13.20 9.00 4.05
C SER A 288 -13.94 8.05 4.99
N GLY A 289 -13.31 7.69 6.11
CA GLY A 289 -13.85 6.77 7.12
C GLY A 289 -13.07 5.46 7.22
N THR A 290 -13.38 4.69 8.25
CA THR A 290 -12.80 3.35 8.43
C THR A 290 -13.27 2.40 7.32
N GLU A 291 -12.56 1.28 7.13
CA GLU A 291 -13.00 0.23 6.22
C GLU A 291 -14.40 -0.28 6.58
N PHE A 292 -14.75 -0.33 7.86
CA PHE A 292 -16.08 -0.74 8.32
C PHE A 292 -17.16 0.27 7.94
N GLU A 293 -16.85 1.58 7.94
CA GLU A 293 -17.75 2.62 7.45
C GLU A 293 -17.91 2.57 5.93
N ARG A 294 -16.90 2.19 5.17
CA ARG A 294 -16.89 2.22 3.70
C ARG A 294 -17.32 0.90 3.06
N GLU A 295 -16.95 -0.22 3.65
CA GLU A 295 -17.10 -1.56 3.07
C GLU A 295 -18.06 -2.45 3.86
N GLY A 296 -18.41 -2.09 5.11
CA GLY A 296 -19.37 -2.81 5.95
C GLY A 296 -19.03 -4.30 6.08
N ASP A 297 -20.01 -5.16 5.85
CA ASP A 297 -19.86 -6.62 5.94
C ASP A 297 -18.88 -7.21 4.90
N ALA A 298 -18.55 -6.46 3.83
CA ALA A 298 -17.61 -6.91 2.81
C ALA A 298 -16.15 -6.57 3.14
N ALA A 299 -15.83 -5.87 4.23
CA ALA A 299 -14.47 -5.42 4.52
C ALA A 299 -13.44 -6.57 4.48
N ASN A 300 -13.76 -7.72 5.04
CA ASN A 300 -12.90 -8.89 5.00
C ASN A 300 -12.75 -9.47 3.58
N ALA A 301 -13.82 -9.50 2.79
CA ALA A 301 -13.77 -9.95 1.39
C ALA A 301 -12.91 -8.99 0.53
N CYS A 302 -13.02 -7.68 0.75
CA CYS A 302 -12.16 -6.67 0.11
C CYS A 302 -10.69 -6.87 0.48
N ALA A 303 -10.38 -7.09 1.77
CA ALA A 303 -9.02 -7.38 2.23
C ALA A 303 -8.47 -8.67 1.59
N VAL A 304 -9.28 -9.74 1.48
CA VAL A 304 -8.89 -10.98 0.77
C VAL A 304 -8.51 -10.67 -0.69
N LEU A 305 -9.28 -9.85 -1.39
CA LEU A 305 -8.95 -9.45 -2.77
C LEU A 305 -7.66 -8.64 -2.83
N CYS A 306 -7.43 -7.71 -1.90
CA CYS A 306 -6.17 -6.96 -1.80
C CYS A 306 -4.93 -7.88 -1.66
N PHE A 307 -5.07 -9.06 -1.03
CA PHE A 307 -3.97 -10.01 -0.87
C PHE A 307 -3.84 -11.02 -2.01
N THR A 308 -4.88 -11.20 -2.83
CA THR A 308 -4.95 -12.33 -3.77
C THR A 308 -5.00 -11.94 -5.25
N LEU A 309 -5.32 -10.70 -5.60
CA LEU A 309 -5.33 -10.24 -6.98
C LEU A 309 -3.92 -10.20 -7.59
N PRO A 310 -3.77 -10.28 -8.93
CA PRO A 310 -2.47 -10.17 -9.60
C PRO A 310 -1.76 -8.85 -9.29
N GLY A 311 -0.43 -8.89 -9.20
CA GLY A 311 0.39 -7.70 -8.93
C GLY A 311 0.32 -7.17 -7.51
N SER A 312 -0.59 -7.65 -6.68
CA SER A 312 -0.83 -7.13 -5.33
C SER A 312 0.41 -7.14 -4.45
N GLN A 313 0.71 -5.99 -3.87
CA GLN A 313 1.53 -5.79 -2.68
C GLN A 313 0.62 -5.17 -1.61
N PRO A 314 0.15 -5.97 -0.64
CA PRO A 314 -0.88 -5.51 0.28
C PRO A 314 -0.33 -4.63 1.38
N LEU A 315 -1.12 -3.63 1.77
CA LEU A 315 -0.89 -2.71 2.87
C LEU A 315 -1.86 -3.00 4.02
N ILE A 316 -1.36 -2.93 5.23
CA ILE A 316 -2.14 -2.87 6.47
C ILE A 316 -1.86 -1.50 7.11
N TYR A 317 -2.88 -0.73 7.40
CA TYR A 317 -2.74 0.55 8.09
C TYR A 317 -2.82 0.38 9.61
N THR A 318 -2.18 1.27 10.34
CA THR A 318 -2.17 1.37 11.81
C THR A 318 -3.55 1.09 12.42
N GLY A 319 -3.64 0.01 13.16
CA GLY A 319 -4.85 -0.37 13.92
C GLY A 319 -5.82 -1.29 13.19
N GLN A 320 -5.70 -1.54 11.88
CA GLN A 320 -6.59 -2.48 11.18
C GLN A 320 -6.53 -3.88 11.77
N GLU A 321 -5.36 -4.32 12.21
CA GLU A 321 -5.16 -5.65 12.78
C GLU A 321 -5.80 -5.86 14.16
N ILE A 322 -6.30 -4.81 14.77
CA ILE A 322 -7.08 -4.89 16.00
C ILE A 322 -8.54 -4.48 15.80
N GLY A 323 -8.95 -4.21 14.55
CA GLY A 323 -10.30 -3.77 14.21
C GLY A 323 -10.60 -2.35 14.66
N LEU A 324 -9.65 -1.43 14.49
CA LEU A 324 -9.84 -0.02 14.82
C LEU A 324 -11.02 0.55 14.03
N SER A 325 -12.12 0.86 14.72
CA SER A 325 -13.39 1.28 14.12
C SER A 325 -13.64 2.79 14.30
N ARG A 326 -12.59 3.59 14.39
CA ARG A 326 -12.67 5.05 14.47
C ARG A 326 -11.69 5.72 13.53
N ARG A 327 -12.02 6.93 13.11
CA ARG A 327 -11.14 7.80 12.34
C ARG A 327 -10.10 8.40 13.27
N LEU A 328 -8.84 8.41 12.83
CA LEU A 328 -7.74 9.05 13.55
C LEU A 328 -7.63 10.51 13.15
N GLU A 329 -7.40 11.36 14.16
CA GLU A 329 -7.17 12.78 13.94
C GLU A 329 -5.87 13.03 13.18
N PHE A 330 -5.95 13.79 12.08
CA PHE A 330 -4.79 14.01 11.21
C PHE A 330 -3.82 15.05 11.78
N PHE A 331 -4.34 16.17 12.32
CA PHE A 331 -3.54 17.30 12.80
C PHE A 331 -3.32 17.31 14.32
N GLU A 332 -3.86 16.34 15.01
CA GLU A 332 -3.83 16.24 16.47
C GLU A 332 -3.31 14.86 16.91
N LYS A 333 -3.01 14.73 18.19
CA LYS A 333 -2.64 13.45 18.79
C LYS A 333 -3.90 12.70 19.24
N ASP A 334 -4.07 11.52 18.71
CA ASP A 334 -5.22 10.65 18.94
C ASP A 334 -4.77 9.18 18.97
N PRO A 335 -3.99 8.77 20.02
CA PRO A 335 -3.25 7.53 20.00
C PRO A 335 -4.15 6.31 20.06
N VAL A 336 -3.73 5.26 19.33
CA VAL A 336 -4.23 3.90 19.51
C VAL A 336 -3.58 3.31 20.75
N THR A 337 -4.40 2.83 21.70
CA THR A 337 -3.93 2.33 23.01
C THR A 337 -4.17 0.85 23.21
N ASP A 338 -5.17 0.28 22.54
CA ASP A 338 -5.68 -1.07 22.82
C ASP A 338 -5.14 -2.11 21.84
N TRP A 339 -3.82 -2.33 21.88
CA TRP A 339 -3.12 -3.28 21.00
C TRP A 339 -3.31 -4.76 21.41
N PHE A 340 -4.50 -5.14 21.87
CA PHE A 340 -4.77 -6.52 22.30
C PHE A 340 -5.19 -7.39 21.10
N PRO A 341 -4.55 -8.57 20.91
CA PRO A 341 -4.94 -9.51 19.87
C PRO A 341 -6.41 -9.95 20.02
N ASN A 342 -7.10 -10.01 18.89
CA ASN A 342 -8.50 -10.39 18.78
C ASN A 342 -8.76 -11.16 17.47
N GLU A 343 -10.03 -11.32 17.07
CA GLU A 343 -10.39 -11.97 15.81
C GLU A 343 -9.82 -11.26 14.57
N TYR A 344 -9.74 -9.94 14.56
CA TYR A 344 -9.12 -9.18 13.45
C TYR A 344 -7.62 -9.48 13.36
N THR A 345 -6.92 -9.54 14.50
CA THR A 345 -5.51 -9.94 14.53
C THR A 345 -5.32 -11.33 13.92
N THR A 346 -6.22 -12.27 14.25
CA THR A 346 -6.19 -13.63 13.69
C THR A 346 -6.44 -13.61 12.18
N PHE A 347 -7.42 -12.83 11.71
CA PHE A 347 -7.74 -12.66 10.29
C PHE A 347 -6.55 -12.12 9.51
N TRP A 348 -5.95 -11.01 9.94
CA TRP A 348 -4.82 -10.41 9.26
C TRP A 348 -3.58 -11.31 9.27
N LYS A 349 -3.32 -12.06 10.36
CA LYS A 349 -2.27 -13.08 10.37
C LYS A 349 -2.51 -14.17 9.32
N HIS A 350 -3.74 -14.61 9.14
CA HIS A 350 -4.07 -15.59 8.09
C HIS A 350 -3.79 -15.02 6.70
N LEU A 351 -4.15 -13.76 6.42
CA LEU A 351 -3.86 -13.09 5.15
C LEU A 351 -2.35 -12.97 4.90
N VAL A 352 -1.58 -12.52 5.90
CA VAL A 352 -0.12 -12.43 5.79
C VAL A 352 0.50 -13.81 5.51
N ASN A 353 0.10 -14.84 6.28
CA ASN A 353 0.56 -16.21 6.07
C ASN A 353 0.14 -16.76 4.70
N LEU A 354 -1.05 -16.43 4.24
CA LEU A 354 -1.55 -16.79 2.90
C LEU A 354 -0.61 -16.22 1.83
N LYS A 355 -0.25 -14.95 1.93
CA LYS A 355 0.66 -14.28 0.98
C LYS A 355 2.04 -14.93 0.98
N HIS A 356 2.63 -15.16 2.15
CA HIS A 356 3.98 -15.72 2.32
C HIS A 356 4.09 -17.17 1.84
N ASN A 357 3.10 -18.00 2.13
CA ASN A 357 3.19 -19.44 1.89
C ASN A 357 2.73 -19.86 0.49
N ASN A 358 2.22 -18.93 -0.33
CA ASN A 358 1.70 -19.25 -1.63
C ASN A 358 2.40 -18.47 -2.75
N PRO A 359 3.43 -19.05 -3.39
CA PRO A 359 4.12 -18.43 -4.52
C PRO A 359 3.18 -17.98 -5.66
N ALA A 360 2.00 -18.60 -5.80
CA ALA A 360 0.98 -18.17 -6.75
C ALA A 360 0.50 -16.73 -6.47
N LEU A 361 0.60 -16.24 -5.25
CA LEU A 361 0.19 -14.89 -4.85
C LEU A 361 1.32 -13.87 -4.88
N ALA A 362 2.54 -14.25 -5.26
CA ALA A 362 3.64 -13.30 -5.39
C ALA A 362 3.25 -12.11 -6.28
N ALA A 363 3.81 -10.93 -5.97
CA ALA A 363 3.62 -9.73 -6.77
C ALA A 363 4.38 -9.82 -8.10
N GLY A 364 4.06 -8.93 -9.02
CA GLY A 364 4.71 -8.82 -10.32
C GLY A 364 4.66 -10.11 -11.14
N GLU A 365 5.68 -10.33 -11.95
CA GLU A 365 5.81 -11.41 -12.89
C GLU A 365 5.98 -12.82 -12.27
N ARG A 366 6.24 -12.87 -10.96
CA ARG A 366 6.44 -14.15 -10.24
C ARG A 366 5.15 -14.81 -9.82
N GLY A 367 4.09 -14.05 -9.67
CA GLY A 367 2.77 -14.59 -9.29
C GLY A 367 2.12 -15.39 -10.41
N GLY A 368 1.16 -16.23 -10.02
CA GLY A 368 0.34 -16.98 -10.97
C GLY A 368 -0.64 -16.07 -11.72
N ALA A 369 -0.86 -16.33 -13.01
CA ALA A 369 -1.91 -15.66 -13.75
C ALA A 369 -3.29 -15.98 -13.14
N LEU A 370 -4.20 -15.01 -13.20
CA LEU A 370 -5.58 -15.19 -12.78
C LEU A 370 -6.36 -15.97 -13.84
N ALA A 371 -7.10 -16.98 -13.40
CA ALA A 371 -8.04 -17.73 -14.21
C ALA A 371 -9.41 -17.74 -13.53
N TYR A 372 -10.42 -17.17 -14.17
CA TYR A 372 -11.78 -17.15 -13.64
C TYR A 372 -12.37 -18.56 -13.58
N LEU A 373 -13.19 -18.78 -12.57
CA LEU A 373 -14.04 -19.94 -12.41
C LEU A 373 -15.49 -19.53 -12.67
N ASP A 374 -16.32 -20.51 -13.03
CA ASP A 374 -17.76 -20.28 -13.18
C ASP A 374 -18.39 -20.01 -11.81
N ALA A 375 -19.20 -18.96 -11.71
CA ALA A 375 -19.82 -18.54 -10.49
C ALA A 375 -21.11 -17.75 -10.75
N PRO A 376 -22.07 -17.76 -9.82
CA PRO A 376 -23.27 -16.92 -9.90
C PRO A 376 -22.94 -15.42 -9.95
N ASP A 377 -23.90 -14.62 -10.42
CA ASP A 377 -23.82 -13.15 -10.33
C ASP A 377 -23.57 -12.72 -8.88
N GLY A 378 -22.80 -11.63 -8.71
CA GLY A 378 -22.40 -11.13 -7.39
C GLY A 378 -21.19 -11.86 -6.79
N VAL A 379 -20.74 -12.98 -7.35
CA VAL A 379 -19.55 -13.72 -6.88
C VAL A 379 -18.39 -13.54 -7.83
N ILE A 380 -17.25 -13.09 -7.32
CA ILE A 380 -15.97 -13.25 -8.01
C ILE A 380 -15.35 -14.59 -7.60
N ALA A 381 -15.05 -15.42 -8.58
CA ALA A 381 -14.40 -16.70 -8.39
C ALA A 381 -13.21 -16.84 -9.35
N PHE A 382 -12.03 -17.12 -8.84
CA PHE A 382 -10.83 -17.29 -9.66
C PHE A 382 -9.81 -18.21 -9.00
N SER A 383 -8.84 -18.64 -9.78
CA SER A 383 -7.64 -19.31 -9.28
C SER A 383 -6.38 -18.64 -9.79
N ARG A 384 -5.31 -18.74 -8.99
CA ARG A 384 -3.94 -18.40 -9.38
C ARG A 384 -3.06 -19.62 -9.15
N ALA A 385 -2.13 -19.89 -10.08
CA ALA A 385 -1.27 -21.07 -9.95
C ALA A 385 0.13 -20.83 -10.51
N VAL A 386 1.15 -21.32 -9.80
CA VAL A 386 2.54 -21.31 -10.24
C VAL A 386 3.30 -22.48 -9.60
N LYS A 387 4.07 -23.22 -10.42
CA LYS A 387 4.98 -24.28 -9.96
C LYS A 387 4.35 -25.31 -8.99
N GLY A 388 3.10 -25.70 -9.24
CA GLY A 388 2.40 -26.69 -8.40
C GLY A 388 1.67 -26.14 -7.18
N ASN A 389 1.88 -24.88 -6.84
CA ASN A 389 1.06 -24.15 -5.87
C ASN A 389 -0.17 -23.57 -6.58
N LYS A 390 -1.34 -23.69 -5.98
CA LYS A 390 -2.59 -23.15 -6.52
C LYS A 390 -3.45 -22.59 -5.39
N VAL A 391 -3.95 -21.39 -5.60
CA VAL A 391 -4.91 -20.73 -4.72
C VAL A 391 -6.20 -20.52 -5.49
N ILE A 392 -7.33 -20.85 -4.88
CA ILE A 392 -8.69 -20.58 -5.38
C ILE A 392 -9.33 -19.59 -4.42
N VAL A 393 -9.93 -18.55 -4.97
CA VAL A 393 -10.60 -17.48 -4.21
C VAL A 393 -12.04 -17.37 -4.66
N LEU A 394 -12.96 -17.37 -3.72
CA LEU A 394 -14.37 -17.10 -3.93
C LEU A 394 -14.74 -15.94 -2.98
N ALA A 395 -15.42 -14.90 -3.48
CA ALA A 395 -15.94 -13.83 -2.64
C ALA A 395 -17.28 -13.35 -3.18
N ASN A 396 -18.28 -13.23 -2.30
CA ASN A 396 -19.64 -12.85 -2.65
C ASN A 396 -19.93 -11.41 -2.20
N PHE A 397 -20.23 -10.54 -3.16
CA PHE A 397 -20.61 -9.14 -2.92
C PHE A 397 -22.13 -8.89 -3.06
N GLY A 398 -22.91 -9.98 -3.18
CA GLY A 398 -24.34 -9.89 -3.42
C GLY A 398 -24.69 -9.45 -4.84
N VAL A 399 -25.96 -9.39 -5.13
CA VAL A 399 -26.49 -8.90 -6.41
C VAL A 399 -27.06 -7.51 -6.16
N THR A 400 -26.63 -6.54 -6.94
CA THR A 400 -27.21 -5.19 -6.91
C THR A 400 -28.66 -5.28 -7.38
N PRO A 401 -29.66 -4.77 -6.61
CA PRO A 401 -31.03 -4.65 -7.12
C PRO A 401 -31.06 -3.75 -8.36
N GLU A 402 -31.88 -4.10 -9.35
CA GLU A 402 -32.16 -3.28 -10.54
C GLU A 402 -32.93 -1.99 -10.19
N GLU A 403 -32.39 -1.12 -9.36
CA GLU A 403 -32.90 0.25 -9.25
C GLU A 403 -31.89 1.21 -9.89
N PRO A 404 -32.37 2.21 -10.68
CA PRO A 404 -31.47 3.10 -11.40
C PRO A 404 -30.57 3.84 -10.39
N ALA A 405 -29.28 3.73 -10.58
CA ALA A 405 -28.30 4.54 -9.92
C ALA A 405 -28.70 6.02 -10.05
N VAL A 406 -28.82 6.72 -8.93
CA VAL A 406 -28.75 8.17 -8.94
C VAL A 406 -27.41 8.50 -9.59
N ALA A 407 -27.46 9.26 -10.68
CA ALA A 407 -26.30 9.55 -11.50
C ALA A 407 -25.12 10.01 -10.61
N ASP A 408 -23.99 9.32 -10.71
CA ASP A 408 -22.72 9.79 -10.21
C ASP A 408 -22.37 11.09 -10.97
N GLU A 409 -22.61 12.23 -10.35
CA GLU A 409 -21.92 13.45 -10.73
C GLU A 409 -20.52 13.38 -10.10
N ALA A 410 -19.57 12.82 -10.80
CA ALA A 410 -18.12 13.05 -10.68
C ALA A 410 -17.28 11.83 -11.08
N GLU A 411 -17.37 11.39 -12.34
CA GLU A 411 -16.24 10.70 -12.97
C GLU A 411 -15.40 11.75 -13.67
N GLY A 412 -14.22 12.06 -13.14
CA GLY A 412 -13.21 12.77 -13.93
C GLY A 412 -12.46 13.93 -13.30
N GLU A 413 -12.51 14.13 -11.99
CA GLU A 413 -11.50 14.95 -11.32
C GLU A 413 -10.88 14.13 -10.19
N ALA A 414 -9.55 14.16 -10.10
CA ALA A 414 -8.87 13.79 -8.87
C ALA A 414 -9.66 14.41 -7.72
N VAL A 415 -10.11 13.58 -6.78
CA VAL A 415 -10.96 14.05 -5.69
C VAL A 415 -10.28 15.25 -5.07
N LYS A 416 -10.75 16.44 -5.43
CA LYS A 416 -10.50 17.64 -4.65
C LYS A 416 -11.13 17.31 -3.30
N ALA A 417 -10.31 17.02 -2.32
CA ALA A 417 -10.76 16.97 -0.94
C ALA A 417 -11.30 18.37 -0.64
N GLU A 418 -12.61 18.57 -0.84
CA GLU A 418 -13.29 19.69 -0.26
C GLU A 418 -13.30 19.44 1.27
N ALA A 419 -12.22 19.89 1.90
CA ALA A 419 -12.13 19.98 3.35
C ALA A 419 -13.07 21.08 3.83
N THR A 420 -14.38 20.84 3.74
CA THR A 420 -15.42 21.70 4.35
C THR A 420 -16.33 20.91 5.27
N ASP A 421 -15.83 19.86 5.88
CA ASP A 421 -16.52 19.24 6.99
C ASP A 421 -15.90 19.68 8.32
N ASN A 422 -16.45 20.76 8.86
CA ASN A 422 -16.13 21.27 10.22
C ASN A 422 -16.79 20.41 11.31
N ARG A 423 -17.06 19.12 11.09
CA ARG A 423 -17.61 18.24 12.12
C ARG A 423 -16.49 17.78 13.07
N PRO A 424 -16.70 17.89 14.38
CA PRO A 424 -15.73 17.34 15.33
C PRO A 424 -15.62 15.82 15.16
N ALA A 425 -14.41 15.28 15.20
CA ALA A 425 -14.15 13.85 15.24
C ALA A 425 -14.99 13.23 16.35
N GLY A 426 -15.69 12.16 16.02
CA GLY A 426 -16.58 11.44 16.96
C GLY A 426 -18.07 11.52 16.63
N GLU A 427 -18.51 12.39 15.72
CA GLU A 427 -19.90 12.32 15.24
C GLU A 427 -19.99 11.50 13.94
N THR A 428 -20.49 10.26 14.06
CA THR A 428 -20.83 9.38 12.94
C THR A 428 -22.03 9.98 12.18
N GLY A 429 -21.76 10.85 11.23
CA GLY A 429 -22.76 11.51 10.37
C GLY A 429 -22.83 10.93 8.96
N GLY A 430 -22.35 9.73 8.74
CA GLY A 430 -22.57 8.97 7.52
C GLY A 430 -23.97 8.37 7.51
N THR A 431 -24.64 8.37 6.36
CA THR A 431 -25.81 7.52 6.13
C THR A 431 -25.44 6.09 6.53
N PRO A 432 -26.23 5.42 7.39
CA PRO A 432 -25.87 4.04 7.78
C PRO A 432 -25.78 3.18 6.52
N PHE A 433 -24.68 2.41 6.43
CA PHE A 433 -24.43 1.47 5.33
C PHE A 433 -25.66 0.62 5.07
N ARG A 434 -26.00 0.43 3.79
CA ARG A 434 -26.76 -0.74 3.41
C ARG A 434 -25.81 -1.94 3.58
N ASN A 435 -26.06 -2.77 4.59
CA ASN A 435 -25.50 -4.11 4.65
C ASN A 435 -25.75 -4.79 3.30
N LEU A 436 -24.78 -5.49 2.78
CA LEU A 436 -24.98 -6.29 1.57
C LEU A 436 -26.22 -7.14 1.75
N GLN A 437 -27.18 -7.01 0.84
CA GLN A 437 -28.45 -7.75 0.90
C GLN A 437 -28.44 -8.87 -0.13
N GLY A 438 -29.05 -9.97 0.18
CA GLY A 438 -29.23 -11.10 -0.73
C GLY A 438 -29.31 -12.41 0.02
N GLU A 439 -29.81 -13.43 -0.68
CA GLU A 439 -29.78 -14.82 -0.23
C GLU A 439 -28.39 -15.40 -0.48
N PRO A 440 -27.97 -16.40 0.32
CA PRO A 440 -26.71 -17.08 0.06
C PRO A 440 -26.75 -17.79 -1.30
N VAL A 441 -25.62 -17.77 -1.98
CA VAL A 441 -25.48 -18.45 -3.29
C VAL A 441 -24.53 -19.65 -3.17
N SER A 442 -24.81 -20.71 -3.90
CA SER A 442 -23.96 -21.89 -3.98
C SER A 442 -22.98 -21.74 -5.14
N VAL A 443 -21.69 -21.84 -4.84
CA VAL A 443 -20.62 -21.81 -5.83
C VAL A 443 -20.04 -23.20 -6.00
N HIS A 444 -20.17 -23.76 -7.21
CA HIS A 444 -19.68 -25.09 -7.56
C HIS A 444 -18.21 -25.04 -7.97
N VAL A 445 -17.34 -25.80 -7.32
CA VAL A 445 -15.91 -25.86 -7.63
C VAL A 445 -15.42 -27.28 -7.80
N THR A 446 -14.76 -27.57 -8.93
CA THR A 446 -14.06 -28.84 -9.15
C THR A 446 -12.62 -28.74 -8.65
N LEU A 447 -12.31 -29.49 -7.59
CA LEU A 447 -10.98 -29.58 -7.00
C LEU A 447 -10.14 -30.67 -7.69
N ASP A 448 -8.97 -30.31 -8.20
CA ASP A 448 -8.04 -31.22 -8.90
C ASP A 448 -7.09 -31.97 -7.94
N GLY A 449 -7.22 -31.75 -6.63
CA GLY A 449 -6.41 -32.37 -5.56
C GLY A 449 -6.98 -32.11 -4.19
N THR A 450 -6.17 -32.31 -3.15
CA THR A 450 -6.52 -31.93 -1.78
C THR A 450 -6.16 -30.44 -1.58
N TYR A 451 -7.12 -29.68 -1.06
CA TYR A 451 -6.97 -28.27 -0.70
C TYR A 451 -7.22 -28.07 0.78
N THR A 452 -6.59 -27.03 1.34
CA THR A 452 -6.85 -26.56 2.70
C THR A 452 -7.49 -25.19 2.61
N GLU A 453 -8.59 -24.96 3.31
CA GLU A 453 -9.17 -23.64 3.48
C GLU A 453 -8.27 -22.80 4.39
N ALA A 454 -7.90 -21.61 3.95
CA ALA A 454 -6.79 -20.83 4.51
C ALA A 454 -7.07 -20.28 5.93
N PHE A 455 -8.34 -20.05 6.28
CA PHE A 455 -8.73 -19.43 7.55
C PHE A 455 -9.19 -20.47 8.58
N THR A 456 -9.85 -21.53 8.15
CA THR A 456 -10.39 -22.57 9.05
C THR A 456 -9.46 -23.77 9.20
N GLY A 457 -8.57 -24.00 8.23
CA GLY A 457 -7.73 -25.19 8.16
C GLY A 457 -8.46 -26.44 7.71
N GLU A 458 -9.73 -26.34 7.30
CA GLU A 458 -10.52 -27.46 6.81
C GLU A 458 -9.94 -28.00 5.51
N LYS A 459 -9.93 -29.34 5.37
CA LYS A 459 -9.38 -30.03 4.20
C LYS A 459 -10.46 -30.59 3.29
N TYR A 460 -10.38 -30.22 2.04
CA TYR A 460 -11.25 -30.69 0.96
C TYR A 460 -10.50 -31.61 0.02
N GLN A 461 -11.00 -32.84 -0.14
CA GLN A 461 -10.42 -33.81 -1.05
C GLN A 461 -10.81 -33.52 -2.49
N LYS A 462 -10.02 -34.05 -3.45
CA LYS A 462 -10.30 -34.00 -4.89
C LYS A 462 -11.77 -34.36 -5.17
N GLY A 463 -12.41 -33.62 -6.08
CA GLY A 463 -13.80 -33.83 -6.50
C GLY A 463 -14.58 -32.53 -6.56
N GLU A 464 -15.86 -32.64 -6.78
CA GLU A 464 -16.78 -31.50 -6.83
C GLU A 464 -17.19 -31.07 -5.41
N ARG A 465 -17.29 -29.76 -5.21
CA ARG A 465 -17.68 -29.13 -3.93
C ARG A 465 -18.59 -27.94 -4.20
N ASP A 466 -19.59 -27.81 -3.36
CA ASP A 466 -20.45 -26.63 -3.29
C ASP A 466 -20.11 -25.82 -2.05
N PHE A 467 -19.86 -24.54 -2.23
CA PHE A 467 -19.62 -23.57 -1.17
C PHE A 467 -20.79 -22.60 -1.10
N LEU A 468 -21.47 -22.57 0.04
CA LEU A 468 -22.58 -21.66 0.29
C LEU A 468 -22.01 -20.36 0.85
N LEU A 469 -22.22 -19.24 0.16
CA LEU A 469 -21.67 -17.93 0.52
C LEU A 469 -22.80 -16.92 0.69
N TRP A 470 -22.89 -16.33 1.88
CA TRP A 470 -23.70 -15.13 2.08
C TRP A 470 -23.00 -13.90 1.45
N PRO A 471 -23.73 -12.81 1.16
CA PRO A 471 -23.10 -11.55 0.81
C PRO A 471 -22.10 -11.10 1.88
N GLY A 472 -20.86 -10.76 1.49
CA GLY A 472 -19.74 -10.48 2.39
C GLY A 472 -18.86 -11.70 2.69
N ASP A 473 -19.31 -12.92 2.42
CA ASP A 473 -18.52 -14.14 2.66
C ASP A 473 -17.44 -14.34 1.59
N TYR A 474 -16.41 -15.05 2.01
CA TYR A 474 -15.30 -15.48 1.15
C TYR A 474 -14.81 -16.88 1.52
N VAL A 475 -14.16 -17.55 0.58
CA VAL A 475 -13.44 -18.82 0.77
C VAL A 475 -12.11 -18.74 0.02
N VAL A 476 -11.03 -19.15 0.67
CA VAL A 476 -9.71 -19.24 0.07
C VAL A 476 -9.14 -20.64 0.25
N LEU A 477 -8.95 -21.35 -0.85
CA LEU A 477 -8.43 -22.71 -0.87
C LEU A 477 -7.00 -22.74 -1.40
N THR A 478 -6.10 -23.41 -0.68
CA THR A 478 -4.68 -23.49 -1.01
C THR A 478 -4.23 -24.94 -1.23
N LYS A 479 -3.36 -25.16 -2.24
CA LYS A 479 -2.78 -26.45 -2.59
C LYS A 479 -1.29 -26.34 -2.83
#